data_4420e06c88c9168b17d52ce7b05f707a
#
_entry.id   4420e06c88c9168b17d52ce7b05f707a
#
_cell.length_a   1.000
_cell.length_b   1.000
_cell.length_c   1.000
_cell.angle_alpha   90.00
_cell.angle_beta   90.00
_cell.angle_gamma   90.00
#
_symmetry.space_group_name_H-M   'P 1'
#
loop_
_entity.id
_entity.type
_entity.pdbx_description
1 polymer ?
#
loop_
_entity_poly.entity_id
_entity_poly.type
_entity_poly.pdbx_seq_one_letter_code
_entity_poly.pdbx_strand_id
1 'polypeptide(L)'
;MMHRAYCYPRTTVTAFLSCLCLVLSTAATASKPPAYVGHWVLNQEETELLRTDLDDKTITIPTAGRTQISVMGIPLPGSGSRSASGHSPLTAKQPEVLRCKNMSIAVAGQTINLLYPDLDPSEQNETLRAGHYRGRDSKWSRKKIEQKYKTSERKVSKKWSVRKDGRLLVEVSIKYRKAKKQIFSRVFDRASAQ
;
A
#
# COMPACT_ATOMS: atom_id res chain seq x y z
N MET A 1 44.97 -84.65 22.75
CA MET A 1 43.57 -84.14 22.73
C MET A 1 43.48 -83.07 21.65
N MET A 2 42.86 -83.43 20.52
CA MET A 2 42.74 -82.60 19.34
C MET A 2 41.38 -81.89 19.33
N HIS A 3 41.34 -80.58 19.39
CA HIS A 3 40.13 -79.81 19.16
C HIS A 3 40.11 -79.35 17.71
N ARG A 4 39.16 -79.87 16.95
CA ARG A 4 38.82 -79.42 15.58
C ARG A 4 38.01 -78.15 15.67
N ALA A 5 38.54 -77.06 15.08
CA ALA A 5 37.80 -75.84 14.82
C ALA A 5 36.99 -75.95 13.53
N TYR A 6 35.70 -75.85 13.65
CA TYR A 6 34.77 -75.73 12.47
C TYR A 6 34.73 -74.26 12.01
N CYS A 7 35.26 -74.00 10.79
CA CYS A 7 35.01 -72.76 10.10
C CYS A 7 33.66 -72.78 9.42
N TYR A 8 32.78 -71.91 9.84
CA TYR A 8 31.54 -71.58 9.09
C TYR A 8 31.79 -70.45 8.10
N PRO A 9 31.44 -70.59 6.80
CA PRO A 9 31.49 -69.45 5.86
C PRO A 9 30.31 -68.51 6.08
N ARG A 10 30.63 -67.27 6.39
CA ARG A 10 29.66 -66.19 6.47
C ARG A 10 29.30 -65.73 5.03
N THR A 11 28.13 -66.17 4.54
CA THR A 11 27.52 -65.62 3.31
C THR A 11 26.97 -64.23 3.64
N THR A 12 27.67 -63.22 3.17
CA THR A 12 27.17 -61.83 3.19
C THR A 12 26.12 -61.67 2.11
N VAL A 13 24.84 -61.64 2.50
CA VAL A 13 23.76 -61.22 1.64
C VAL A 13 23.76 -59.68 1.58
N THR A 14 24.34 -59.13 0.51
CA THR A 14 24.24 -57.71 0.20
C THR A 14 22.85 -57.43 -0.34
N ALA A 15 21.96 -56.97 0.52
CA ALA A 15 20.66 -56.46 0.15
C ALA A 15 20.88 -55.06 -0.50
N PHE A 16 20.83 -55.00 -1.82
CA PHE A 16 20.71 -53.74 -2.56
C PHE A 16 19.32 -53.12 -2.26
N LEU A 17 19.27 -52.24 -1.27
CA LEU A 17 18.11 -51.38 -1.02
C LEU A 17 18.15 -50.23 -2.04
N SER A 18 17.53 -50.47 -3.22
CA SER A 18 17.35 -49.49 -4.24
C SER A 18 16.36 -48.42 -3.71
N CYS A 19 16.93 -47.33 -3.14
CA CYS A 19 16.15 -46.18 -2.71
C CYS A 19 15.65 -45.42 -3.93
N LEU A 20 14.47 -45.83 -4.44
CA LEU A 20 13.75 -45.11 -5.48
C LEU A 20 13.24 -43.80 -4.89
N CYS A 21 14.07 -42.74 -4.92
CA CYS A 21 13.64 -41.37 -4.61
C CYS A 21 12.64 -40.91 -5.69
N LEU A 22 11.37 -41.14 -5.45
CA LEU A 22 10.27 -40.48 -6.17
C LEU A 22 10.38 -38.98 -5.87
N VAL A 23 11.07 -38.25 -6.74
CA VAL A 23 11.04 -36.78 -6.77
C VAL A 23 9.64 -36.39 -7.23
N LEU A 24 8.72 -36.23 -6.30
CA LEU A 24 7.46 -35.56 -6.51
C LEU A 24 7.76 -34.09 -6.85
N SER A 25 7.98 -33.83 -8.13
CA SER A 25 8.01 -32.49 -8.68
C SER A 25 6.60 -31.92 -8.51
N THR A 26 6.33 -31.26 -7.38
CA THR A 26 5.15 -30.43 -7.21
C THR A 26 5.28 -29.29 -8.21
N ALA A 27 4.69 -29.44 -9.38
CA ALA A 27 4.47 -28.33 -10.31
C ALA A 27 3.63 -27.31 -9.57
N ALA A 28 4.33 -26.31 -9.01
CA ALA A 28 3.68 -25.13 -8.46
C ALA A 28 2.90 -24.50 -9.61
N THR A 29 1.60 -24.70 -9.65
CA THR A 29 0.71 -24.02 -10.58
C THR A 29 0.89 -22.53 -10.33
N ALA A 30 1.68 -21.86 -11.17
CA ALA A 30 1.93 -20.44 -11.11
C ALA A 30 0.59 -19.74 -11.33
N SER A 31 -0.11 -19.41 -10.25
CA SER A 31 -1.35 -18.66 -10.32
C SER A 31 -1.02 -17.30 -10.95
N LYS A 32 -1.79 -16.91 -11.97
CA LYS A 32 -1.63 -15.60 -12.62
C LYS A 32 -1.51 -14.51 -11.57
N PRO A 33 -0.46 -13.66 -11.62
CA PRO A 33 -0.25 -12.62 -10.63
C PRO A 33 -1.47 -11.68 -10.54
N PRO A 34 -1.72 -11.09 -9.37
CA PRO A 34 -2.80 -10.11 -9.20
C PRO A 34 -2.65 -8.95 -10.20
N ALA A 35 -3.76 -8.42 -10.67
CA ALA A 35 -3.78 -7.43 -11.74
C ALA A 35 -3.07 -6.10 -11.38
N TYR A 36 -2.98 -5.78 -10.10
CA TYR A 36 -2.33 -4.55 -9.59
C TYR A 36 -0.80 -4.67 -9.46
N VAL A 37 -0.22 -5.86 -9.60
CA VAL A 37 1.24 -6.07 -9.54
C VAL A 37 1.90 -5.44 -10.77
N GLY A 38 2.97 -4.68 -10.56
CA GLY A 38 3.76 -4.04 -11.61
C GLY A 38 4.12 -2.59 -11.30
N HIS A 39 4.58 -1.89 -12.33
CA HIS A 39 4.98 -0.49 -12.26
C HIS A 39 3.87 0.40 -12.80
N TRP A 40 3.65 1.52 -12.13
CA TRP A 40 2.56 2.42 -12.37
C TRP A 40 3.05 3.87 -12.41
N VAL A 41 2.60 4.63 -13.39
CA VAL A 41 2.94 6.05 -13.59
C VAL A 41 1.65 6.87 -13.50
N LEU A 42 1.70 7.98 -12.77
CA LEU A 42 0.55 8.86 -12.59
C LEU A 42 0.06 9.40 -13.95
N ASN A 43 -1.23 9.18 -14.23
CA ASN A 43 -1.94 9.84 -15.30
C ASN A 43 -2.59 11.12 -14.74
N GLN A 44 -1.96 12.27 -15.01
CA GLN A 44 -2.43 13.55 -14.48
C GLN A 44 -3.77 13.96 -15.10
N GLU A 45 -3.93 13.77 -16.40
CA GLU A 45 -5.14 14.15 -17.15
C GLU A 45 -6.38 13.43 -16.60
N GLU A 46 -6.34 12.11 -16.53
CA GLU A 46 -7.44 11.30 -15.96
C GLU A 46 -7.68 11.60 -14.48
N THR A 47 -6.64 11.94 -13.74
CA THR A 47 -6.74 12.32 -12.32
C THR A 47 -7.49 13.64 -12.17
N GLU A 48 -7.19 14.64 -12.99
CA GLU A 48 -7.88 15.93 -12.95
C GLU A 48 -9.34 15.83 -13.43
N LEU A 49 -9.62 15.02 -14.46
CA LEU A 49 -10.99 14.74 -14.89
C LEU A 49 -11.84 14.17 -13.76
N LEU A 50 -11.31 13.17 -13.02
CA LEU A 50 -12.01 12.62 -11.85
C LEU A 50 -12.17 13.62 -10.72
N ARG A 51 -11.26 14.56 -10.58
CA ARG A 51 -11.33 15.60 -9.56
C ARG A 51 -12.43 16.60 -9.88
N THR A 52 -12.55 17.03 -11.13
CA THR A 52 -13.61 17.93 -11.60
C THR A 52 -14.98 17.31 -11.36
N ASP A 53 -15.18 16.03 -11.69
CA ASP A 53 -16.43 15.31 -11.43
C ASP A 53 -16.79 15.21 -9.94
N LEU A 54 -15.77 15.23 -9.05
CA LEU A 54 -15.97 15.18 -7.60
C LEU A 54 -16.22 16.56 -7.00
N ASP A 55 -15.61 17.60 -7.54
CA ASP A 55 -15.77 18.99 -7.07
C ASP A 55 -17.19 19.52 -7.37
N ASP A 56 -17.81 19.10 -8.47
CA ASP A 56 -19.22 19.39 -8.77
C ASP A 56 -20.18 18.76 -7.74
N LYS A 57 -19.76 17.72 -7.04
CA LYS A 57 -20.53 17.02 -6.00
C LYS A 57 -20.09 17.33 -4.57
N THR A 58 -18.95 17.99 -4.39
CA THR A 58 -18.36 18.22 -3.08
C THR A 58 -18.34 19.71 -2.78
N ILE A 59 -19.20 20.12 -1.86
CA ILE A 59 -19.23 21.47 -1.30
C ILE A 59 -17.80 21.87 -0.93
N THR A 60 -17.33 22.97 -1.53
CA THR A 60 -16.11 23.69 -1.20
C THR A 60 -15.97 23.75 0.32
N ILE A 61 -14.93 23.10 0.84
CA ILE A 61 -14.57 23.31 2.23
C ILE A 61 -14.04 24.73 2.30
N PRO A 62 -14.67 25.62 3.08
CA PRO A 62 -14.07 26.92 3.32
C PRO A 62 -12.68 26.60 3.91
N THR A 63 -11.63 26.81 3.15
CA THR A 63 -10.31 27.00 3.73
C THR A 63 -10.57 27.98 4.83
N ALA A 64 -10.21 27.65 6.08
CA ALA A 64 -10.30 28.58 7.18
C ALA A 64 -9.45 29.78 6.77
N GLY A 65 -10.11 30.67 6.04
CA GLY A 65 -9.56 31.91 5.58
C GLY A 65 -9.13 32.64 6.85
N ARG A 66 -7.93 33.13 6.87
CA ARG A 66 -7.56 34.17 7.80
C ARG A 66 -8.70 35.18 7.79
N THR A 67 -9.48 35.21 8.83
CA THR A 67 -10.48 36.26 9.03
C THR A 67 -9.66 37.52 9.27
N GLN A 68 -9.39 38.27 8.21
CA GLN A 68 -8.94 39.66 8.35
C GLN A 68 -10.16 40.43 8.82
N ILE A 69 -10.17 40.79 10.09
CA ILE A 69 -11.16 41.72 10.60
C ILE A 69 -10.75 43.11 10.10
N SER A 70 -11.44 43.60 9.09
CA SER A 70 -11.32 44.97 8.65
C SER A 70 -12.53 45.75 9.11
N VAL A 71 -12.31 46.87 9.76
CA VAL A 71 -13.37 47.83 10.07
C VAL A 71 -13.29 48.92 9.02
N MET A 72 -14.36 49.12 8.26
CA MET A 72 -14.46 50.10 7.15
C MET A 72 -13.38 49.95 6.06
N GLY A 73 -12.98 48.71 5.74
CA GLY A 73 -12.00 48.47 4.64
C GLY A 73 -10.55 48.79 4.98
N ILE A 74 -10.25 49.25 6.18
CA ILE A 74 -8.88 49.52 6.66
C ILE A 74 -8.43 48.34 7.51
N PRO A 75 -7.35 47.61 7.15
CA PRO A 75 -6.84 46.53 7.97
C PRO A 75 -6.31 47.15 9.27
N LEU A 76 -6.81 46.70 10.40
CA LEU A 76 -6.33 47.13 11.73
C LEU A 76 -4.86 46.69 11.87
N PRO A 77 -3.92 47.64 12.10
CA PRO A 77 -2.56 47.31 12.44
C PRO A 77 -2.56 46.65 13.81
N GLY A 78 -2.26 45.36 13.86
CA GLY A 78 -2.26 44.58 15.09
C GLY A 78 -3.20 43.38 15.13
N SER A 79 -4.07 43.21 14.13
CA SER A 79 -4.79 41.93 13.93
C SER A 79 -3.90 40.85 13.31
N GLY A 80 -2.58 41.11 13.22
CA GLY A 80 -1.58 40.11 13.03
C GLY A 80 -1.72 39.12 14.18
N SER A 81 -2.24 37.94 13.87
CA SER A 81 -2.37 36.80 14.76
C SER A 81 -1.26 36.84 15.81
N ARG A 82 -1.61 37.20 17.06
CA ARG A 82 -0.96 36.56 18.18
C ARG A 82 -1.10 35.09 17.90
N SER A 83 -0.03 34.49 17.39
CA SER A 83 0.20 33.08 17.53
C SER A 83 0.05 32.84 19.02
N ALA A 84 -1.17 32.54 19.48
CA ALA A 84 -1.28 31.75 20.65
C ALA A 84 -0.27 30.63 20.37
N SER A 85 0.74 30.54 21.18
CA SER A 85 1.77 29.50 21.21
C SER A 85 1.05 28.17 21.46
N GLY A 86 0.34 27.75 20.47
CA GLY A 86 -0.43 26.56 20.40
C GLY A 86 -0.06 25.98 19.07
N HIS A 87 0.84 25.03 19.11
CA HIS A 87 0.95 23.96 18.16
C HIS A 87 0.28 24.32 16.83
N SER A 88 1.05 24.87 15.85
CA SER A 88 0.61 24.85 14.45
C SER A 88 -0.05 23.51 14.26
N PRO A 89 -1.32 23.40 13.82
CA PRO A 89 -1.90 22.11 13.60
C PRO A 89 -0.89 21.43 12.69
N LEU A 90 -0.18 20.44 13.24
CA LEU A 90 0.78 19.65 12.50
C LEU A 90 0.01 19.23 11.28
N THR A 91 0.30 19.85 10.15
CA THR A 91 -0.42 19.58 8.90
C THR A 91 -0.18 18.12 8.66
N ALA A 92 -1.15 17.30 9.03
CA ALA A 92 -0.96 15.86 9.08
C ALA A 92 -0.53 15.43 7.70
N LYS A 93 0.70 14.93 7.59
CA LYS A 93 1.33 14.59 6.31
C LYS A 93 0.37 13.76 5.46
N GLN A 94 0.18 14.16 4.21
CA GLN A 94 -0.66 13.40 3.29
C GLN A 94 -0.07 12.01 3.05
N PRO A 95 -0.91 10.97 2.89
CA PRO A 95 -0.44 9.64 2.55
C PRO A 95 0.49 9.65 1.33
N GLU A 96 1.49 8.79 1.35
CA GLU A 96 2.55 8.69 0.35
C GLU A 96 1.99 8.54 -1.07
N VAL A 97 0.99 7.70 -1.22
CA VAL A 97 0.31 7.43 -2.50
C VAL A 97 -0.38 8.67 -3.11
N LEU A 98 -0.66 9.70 -2.32
CA LEU A 98 -1.19 10.98 -2.84
C LEU A 98 -0.10 11.96 -3.29
N ARG A 99 1.17 11.66 -3.04
CA ARG A 99 2.29 12.52 -3.36
C ARG A 99 3.18 11.94 -4.46
N CYS A 100 3.19 10.61 -4.62
CA CYS A 100 4.04 9.94 -5.60
C CYS A 100 3.55 10.17 -7.05
N LYS A 101 4.47 10.17 -8.00
CA LYS A 101 4.19 10.12 -9.44
C LYS A 101 4.40 8.72 -9.99
N ASN A 102 5.31 7.96 -9.38
CA ASN A 102 5.64 6.59 -9.76
C ASN A 102 5.39 5.65 -8.59
N MET A 103 4.92 4.46 -8.88
CA MET A 103 4.63 3.44 -7.88
C MET A 103 4.92 2.05 -8.42
N SER A 104 5.56 1.22 -7.62
CA SER A 104 5.72 -0.20 -7.90
C SER A 104 5.00 -1.03 -6.85
N ILE A 105 4.27 -2.05 -7.28
CA ILE A 105 3.51 -2.96 -6.41
C ILE A 105 4.01 -4.37 -6.63
N ALA A 106 4.50 -5.00 -5.56
CA ALA A 106 4.95 -6.38 -5.56
C ALA A 106 4.24 -7.18 -4.46
N VAL A 107 3.96 -8.45 -4.72
CA VAL A 107 3.37 -9.38 -3.74
C VAL A 107 4.42 -10.39 -3.31
N ALA A 108 4.61 -10.54 -2.02
CA ALA A 108 5.53 -11.51 -1.42
C ALA A 108 4.79 -12.29 -0.31
N GLY A 109 4.24 -13.44 -0.66
CA GLY A 109 3.45 -14.27 0.25
C GLY A 109 2.23 -13.52 0.81
N GLN A 110 2.22 -13.31 2.13
CA GLN A 110 1.15 -12.58 2.83
C GLN A 110 1.45 -11.08 3.02
N THR A 111 2.31 -10.53 2.17
CA THR A 111 2.65 -9.11 2.19
C THR A 111 2.56 -8.50 0.80
N ILE A 112 2.20 -7.22 0.75
CA ILE A 112 2.30 -6.39 -0.44
C ILE A 112 3.30 -5.29 -0.13
N ASN A 113 4.30 -5.14 -1.00
CA ASN A 113 5.28 -4.08 -0.93
C ASN A 113 4.95 -3.02 -1.97
N LEU A 114 4.78 -1.80 -1.51
CA LEU A 114 4.61 -0.61 -2.32
C LEU A 114 5.90 0.19 -2.27
N LEU A 115 6.44 0.52 -3.43
CA LEU A 115 7.63 1.37 -3.58
C LEU A 115 7.23 2.64 -4.31
N TYR A 116 7.61 3.79 -3.78
CA TYR A 116 7.37 5.13 -4.32
C TYR A 116 8.72 5.80 -4.61
N PRO A 117 9.37 5.52 -5.75
CA PRO A 117 10.77 5.87 -6.00
C PRO A 117 11.03 7.38 -6.05
N ASP A 118 10.01 8.18 -6.26
CA ASP A 118 10.06 9.63 -6.36
C ASP A 118 9.83 10.37 -5.03
N LEU A 119 9.68 9.64 -3.93
CA LEU A 119 9.58 10.21 -2.58
C LEU A 119 10.90 10.13 -1.82
N ASP A 120 10.96 10.80 -0.66
CA ASP A 120 12.10 10.73 0.23
C ASP A 120 12.41 9.30 0.66
N PRO A 121 13.69 8.88 0.82
CA PRO A 121 14.06 7.51 1.14
C PRO A 121 13.33 6.90 2.35
N SER A 122 13.00 7.72 3.34
CA SER A 122 12.24 7.30 4.53
C SER A 122 10.77 6.99 4.26
N GLU A 123 10.24 7.38 3.10
CA GLU A 123 8.83 7.26 2.70
C GLU A 123 8.61 6.43 1.45
N GLN A 124 9.70 6.00 0.81
CA GLN A 124 9.63 5.23 -0.42
C GLN A 124 8.94 3.88 -0.25
N ASN A 125 9.05 3.27 0.93
CA ASN A 125 8.61 1.90 1.13
C ASN A 125 7.41 1.82 2.06
N GLU A 126 6.34 1.19 1.60
CA GLU A 126 5.18 0.84 2.42
C GLU A 126 4.90 -0.66 2.31
N THR A 127 4.90 -1.37 3.43
CA THR A 127 4.56 -2.80 3.46
C THR A 127 3.19 -3.00 4.09
N LEU A 128 2.31 -3.69 3.37
CA LEU A 128 0.99 -4.10 3.83
C LEU A 128 1.04 -5.58 4.22
N ARG A 129 0.53 -5.91 5.40
CA ARG A 129 0.34 -7.31 5.84
C ARG A 129 -1.14 -7.65 5.87
N ALA A 130 -1.50 -8.86 5.46
CA ALA A 130 -2.88 -9.33 5.51
C ALA A 130 -3.42 -9.35 6.94
N GLY A 131 -4.68 -8.92 7.11
CA GLY A 131 -5.34 -8.86 8.41
C GLY A 131 -4.99 -7.61 9.21
N HIS A 132 -5.08 -7.72 10.54
CA HIS A 132 -4.82 -6.63 11.48
C HIS A 132 -3.35 -6.67 11.93
N TYR A 133 -2.57 -5.65 11.58
CA TYR A 133 -1.18 -5.54 11.97
C TYR A 133 -0.82 -4.09 12.34
N ARG A 134 -0.30 -3.86 13.56
CA ARG A 134 0.12 -2.54 14.08
C ARG A 134 -0.94 -1.45 13.88
N GLY A 135 -2.21 -1.77 14.20
CA GLY A 135 -3.32 -0.82 14.07
C GLY A 135 -3.77 -0.52 12.62
N ARG A 136 -3.30 -1.31 11.66
CA ARG A 136 -3.69 -1.24 10.27
C ARG A 136 -4.40 -2.53 9.86
N ASP A 137 -5.57 -2.41 9.24
CA ASP A 137 -6.33 -3.51 8.66
C ASP A 137 -6.11 -3.52 7.16
N SER A 138 -5.52 -4.60 6.63
CA SER A 138 -5.24 -4.71 5.21
C SER A 138 -5.83 -6.00 4.65
N LYS A 139 -6.46 -5.91 3.50
CA LYS A 139 -6.99 -7.04 2.76
C LYS A 139 -6.87 -6.81 1.27
N TRP A 140 -6.77 -7.89 0.51
CA TRP A 140 -6.67 -7.81 -0.95
C TRP A 140 -7.32 -8.99 -1.64
N SER A 141 -7.61 -8.80 -2.90
CA SER A 141 -8.09 -9.79 -3.85
C SER A 141 -7.29 -9.69 -5.14
N ARG A 142 -7.62 -10.44 -6.17
CA ARG A 142 -6.90 -10.38 -7.48
C ARG A 142 -6.88 -8.99 -8.15
N LYS A 143 -7.86 -8.11 -7.87
CA LYS A 143 -8.02 -6.80 -8.54
C LYS A 143 -8.00 -5.61 -7.59
N LYS A 144 -7.94 -5.84 -6.29
CA LYS A 144 -8.17 -4.78 -5.29
C LYS A 144 -7.32 -4.99 -4.05
N ILE A 145 -6.78 -3.89 -3.53
CA ILE A 145 -6.12 -3.79 -2.22
C ILE A 145 -6.91 -2.78 -1.39
N GLU A 146 -7.14 -3.06 -0.12
CA GLU A 146 -7.72 -2.13 0.85
C GLU A 146 -6.87 -2.10 2.11
N GLN A 147 -6.58 -0.91 2.60
CA GLN A 147 -5.98 -0.70 3.91
C GLN A 147 -6.77 0.35 4.67
N LYS A 148 -7.03 0.10 5.95
CA LYS A 148 -7.69 1.04 6.85
C LYS A 148 -6.88 1.19 8.13
N TYR A 149 -6.77 2.41 8.63
CA TYR A 149 -6.16 2.67 9.92
C TYR A 149 -6.75 3.93 10.56
N LYS A 150 -6.53 4.02 11.87
CA LYS A 150 -6.98 5.15 12.68
C LYS A 150 -5.79 5.67 13.48
N THR A 151 -5.63 6.99 13.50
CA THR A 151 -4.73 7.70 14.41
C THR A 151 -5.56 8.46 15.44
N SER A 152 -4.90 9.14 16.39
CA SER A 152 -5.57 10.03 17.33
C SER A 152 -6.40 11.13 16.67
N GLU A 153 -6.02 11.56 15.47
CA GLU A 153 -6.58 12.72 14.80
C GLU A 153 -7.51 12.36 13.62
N ARG A 154 -7.23 11.26 12.93
CA ARG A 154 -7.93 10.92 11.69
C ARG A 154 -8.12 9.41 11.46
N LYS A 155 -9.15 9.09 10.68
CA LYS A 155 -9.34 7.77 10.08
C LYS A 155 -8.96 7.85 8.61
N VAL A 156 -8.15 6.90 8.14
CA VAL A 156 -7.69 6.83 6.76
C VAL A 156 -8.10 5.48 6.17
N SER A 157 -8.58 5.51 4.94
CA SER A 157 -8.83 4.31 4.14
C SER A 157 -8.19 4.50 2.78
N LYS A 158 -7.27 3.61 2.42
CA LYS A 158 -6.62 3.56 1.12
C LYS A 158 -7.19 2.38 0.33
N LYS A 159 -7.46 2.56 -0.94
CA LYS A 159 -7.96 1.51 -1.83
C LYS A 159 -7.29 1.63 -3.18
N TRP A 160 -6.70 0.55 -3.64
CA TRP A 160 -6.15 0.40 -4.99
C TRP A 160 -7.03 -0.59 -5.74
N SER A 161 -7.47 -0.25 -6.93
CA SER A 161 -8.31 -1.13 -7.74
C SER A 161 -7.97 -0.98 -9.22
N VAL A 162 -7.82 -2.12 -9.91
CA VAL A 162 -7.61 -2.11 -11.36
C VAL A 162 -8.96 -2.00 -12.05
N ARG A 163 -9.13 -0.95 -12.86
CA ARG A 163 -10.31 -0.67 -13.67
C ARG A 163 -10.42 -1.64 -14.85
N LYS A 164 -11.53 -1.61 -15.57
CA LYS A 164 -11.74 -2.44 -16.77
C LYS A 164 -10.80 -2.09 -17.92
N ASP A 165 -10.39 -0.82 -18.00
CA ASP A 165 -9.43 -0.28 -18.97
C ASP A 165 -7.96 -0.65 -18.66
N GLY A 166 -7.71 -1.39 -17.57
CA GLY A 166 -6.37 -1.81 -17.15
C GLY A 166 -5.62 -0.76 -16.31
N ARG A 167 -6.16 0.43 -16.12
CA ARG A 167 -5.58 1.47 -15.28
C ARG A 167 -5.78 1.18 -13.80
N LEU A 168 -4.88 1.66 -12.96
CA LEU A 168 -4.99 1.55 -11.50
C LEU A 168 -5.63 2.81 -10.93
N LEU A 169 -6.79 2.66 -10.32
CA LEU A 169 -7.46 3.71 -9.55
C LEU A 169 -7.06 3.58 -8.08
N VAL A 170 -6.56 4.67 -7.53
CA VAL A 170 -6.25 4.80 -6.10
C VAL A 170 -7.20 5.79 -5.46
N GLU A 171 -7.96 5.33 -4.48
CA GLU A 171 -8.89 6.15 -3.69
C GLU A 171 -8.39 6.25 -2.26
N VAL A 172 -8.17 7.45 -1.76
CA VAL A 172 -7.80 7.70 -0.38
C VAL A 172 -8.89 8.52 0.30
N SER A 173 -9.45 7.99 1.35
CA SER A 173 -10.45 8.66 2.14
C SER A 173 -9.88 9.04 3.50
N ILE A 174 -9.96 10.31 3.85
CA ILE A 174 -9.49 10.86 5.11
C ILE A 174 -10.67 11.50 5.85
N LYS A 175 -10.86 11.13 7.12
CA LYS A 175 -11.87 11.74 7.99
C LYS A 175 -11.19 12.19 9.28
N TYR A 176 -11.09 13.49 9.49
CA TYR A 176 -10.66 14.10 10.76
C TYR A 176 -11.81 14.08 11.77
N ARG A 177 -11.48 14.21 13.06
CA ARG A 177 -12.47 14.06 14.16
C ARG A 177 -13.71 14.93 14.01
N LYS A 178 -13.56 16.19 13.59
CA LYS A 178 -14.65 17.19 13.51
C LYS A 178 -14.93 17.66 12.07
N ALA A 179 -14.33 17.01 11.05
CA ALA A 179 -14.46 17.41 9.67
C ALA A 179 -15.27 16.40 8.84
N LYS A 180 -15.80 16.86 7.71
CA LYS A 180 -16.38 15.97 6.71
C LYS A 180 -15.32 15.04 6.15
N LYS A 181 -15.74 13.88 5.69
CA LYS A 181 -14.87 12.91 5.01
C LYS A 181 -14.41 13.50 3.69
N GLN A 182 -13.11 13.51 3.46
CA GLN A 182 -12.49 13.90 2.19
C GLN A 182 -12.13 12.65 1.41
N ILE A 183 -12.32 12.67 0.10
CA ILE A 183 -11.98 11.57 -0.81
C ILE A 183 -11.06 12.14 -1.88
N PHE A 184 -9.92 11.49 -2.09
CA PHE A 184 -8.94 11.83 -3.10
C PHE A 184 -8.82 10.63 -4.04
N SER A 185 -8.90 10.88 -5.34
CA SER A 185 -8.76 9.86 -6.37
C SER A 185 -7.57 10.17 -7.25
N ARG A 186 -6.82 9.15 -7.64
CA ARG A 186 -5.70 9.24 -8.58
C ARG A 186 -5.71 8.05 -9.52
N VAL A 187 -5.42 8.30 -10.77
CA VAL A 187 -5.32 7.26 -11.81
C VAL A 187 -3.87 7.09 -12.22
N PHE A 188 -3.47 5.85 -12.36
CA PHE A 188 -2.13 5.49 -12.82
C PHE A 188 -2.23 4.57 -14.03
N ASP A 189 -1.41 4.83 -15.03
CA ASP A 189 -1.23 3.95 -16.18
C ASP A 189 -0.16 2.90 -15.87
N ARG A 190 -0.28 1.74 -16.47
CA ARG A 190 0.77 0.72 -16.36
C ARG A 190 1.99 1.19 -17.14
N ALA A 191 3.15 1.26 -16.49
CA ALA A 191 4.39 1.53 -17.19
C ALA A 191 4.66 0.40 -18.19
N SER A 192 4.99 0.76 -19.42
CA SER A 192 5.49 -0.19 -20.40
C SER A 192 6.79 -0.79 -19.88
N ALA A 193 6.95 -2.12 -19.99
CA ALA A 193 8.24 -2.75 -19.71
C ALA A 193 9.25 -2.19 -20.70
N GLN A 194 10.25 -1.47 -20.19
CA GLN A 194 11.43 -1.11 -20.96
C GLN A 194 12.36 -2.29 -21.03
#